data_9d928e7e0402bd14b16f098700cede2f
#
_entry.id   9d928e7e0402bd14b16f098700cede2f
#
_cell.length_a   1.000
_cell.length_b   1.000
_cell.length_c   1.000
_cell.angle_alpha   90.00
_cell.angle_beta   90.00
_cell.angle_gamma   90.00
#
_symmetry.space_group_name_H-M   'P 1'
#
loop_
_entity.id
_entity.type
_entity.pdbx_description
1 polymer ?
#
loop_
_entity_poly.entity_id
_entity_poly.type
_entity_poly.pdbx_seq_one_letter_code
_entity_poly.pdbx_strand_id
1 'polypeptide(L)' 'NSAEALFLAAYLADRVLKNQKEAIALYTELKEKFPRTQQGNEADTYLAQLGVYNVN' A
#
# COMPACT_ATOMS: atom_id res chain seq x y z
N ASN A 1 12.39 -3.55 -8.20
CA ASN A 1 10.91 -3.48 -8.15
C ASN A 1 10.29 -4.81 -7.81
N SER A 2 10.39 -5.20 -6.58
CA SER A 2 9.75 -6.40 -6.08
C SER A 2 8.54 -6.00 -5.23
N ALA A 3 7.68 -6.98 -4.98
CA ALA A 3 6.55 -6.76 -4.09
C ALA A 3 7.02 -6.35 -2.70
N GLU A 4 8.10 -6.96 -2.22
CA GLU A 4 8.64 -6.63 -0.91
C GLU A 4 9.16 -5.21 -0.86
N ALA A 5 9.86 -4.77 -1.93
CA ALA A 5 10.41 -3.42 -1.96
C ALA A 5 9.30 -2.37 -1.98
N LEU A 6 8.27 -2.60 -2.78
CA LEU A 6 7.13 -1.69 -2.83
C LEU A 6 6.40 -1.65 -1.49
N PHE A 7 6.21 -2.81 -0.88
CA PHE A 7 5.55 -2.88 0.41
C PHE A 7 6.33 -2.09 1.46
N LEU A 8 7.64 -2.29 1.50
CA LEU A 8 8.46 -1.58 2.47
C LEU A 8 8.40 -0.07 2.25
N ALA A 9 8.49 0.36 0.99
CA ALA A 9 8.42 1.78 0.68
C ALA A 9 7.08 2.38 1.12
N ALA A 10 5.99 1.67 0.85
CA ALA A 10 4.66 2.13 1.23
C ALA A 10 4.52 2.20 2.75
N TYR A 11 5.01 1.17 3.43
CA TYR A 11 4.94 1.11 4.88
C TYR A 11 5.73 2.26 5.52
N LEU A 12 6.94 2.52 5.02
CA LEU A 12 7.75 3.61 5.54
C LEU A 12 7.12 4.96 5.27
N ALA A 13 6.53 5.14 4.09
CA ALA A 13 5.84 6.39 3.78
C ALA A 13 4.71 6.63 4.78
N ASP A 14 3.98 5.58 5.13
CA ASP A 14 2.86 5.70 6.04
C ASP A 14 3.32 5.93 7.48
N ARG A 15 4.28 5.13 7.95
CA ARG A 15 4.60 5.09 9.38
C ARG A 15 5.70 6.04 9.79
N VAL A 16 6.70 6.22 8.95
CA VAL A 16 7.86 7.04 9.30
C VAL A 16 7.72 8.43 8.73
N LEU A 17 7.41 8.53 7.44
CA LEU A 17 7.29 9.83 6.79
C LEU A 17 5.95 10.49 7.05
N LYS A 18 4.97 9.72 7.49
CA LYS A 18 3.61 10.22 7.73
C LYS A 18 3.03 10.86 6.48
N ASN A 19 3.41 10.35 5.32
CA ASN A 19 2.93 10.85 4.04
C ASN A 19 1.88 9.87 3.52
N GLN A 20 0.65 10.08 3.94
CA GLN A 20 -0.45 9.16 3.62
C GLN A 20 -0.70 9.10 2.12
N LYS A 21 -0.58 10.22 1.45
CA LYS A 21 -0.81 10.28 0.02
C LYS A 21 0.19 9.40 -0.75
N GLU A 22 1.46 9.48 -0.35
CA GLU A 22 2.51 8.66 -0.95
C GLU A 22 2.29 7.19 -0.64
N ALA A 23 1.91 6.89 0.60
CA ALA A 23 1.64 5.52 1.00
C ALA A 23 0.51 4.92 0.18
N ILE A 24 -0.56 5.67 -0.03
CA ILE A 24 -1.69 5.21 -0.84
C ILE A 24 -1.24 4.93 -2.27
N ALA A 25 -0.44 5.81 -2.84
CA ALA A 25 0.06 5.62 -4.19
C ALA A 25 0.90 4.33 -4.30
N LEU A 26 1.78 4.10 -3.33
CA LEU A 26 2.65 2.94 -3.35
C LEU A 26 1.89 1.64 -3.09
N TYR A 27 0.95 1.64 -2.16
CA TYR A 27 0.12 0.45 -1.94
C TYR A 27 -0.75 0.15 -3.15
N THR A 28 -1.27 1.18 -3.81
CA THR A 28 -2.07 0.99 -5.01
C THR A 28 -1.22 0.37 -6.12
N GLU A 29 0.00 0.86 -6.30
CA GLU A 29 0.90 0.30 -7.29
C GLU A 29 1.24 -1.16 -6.97
N LEU A 30 1.49 -1.46 -5.70
CA LEU A 30 1.78 -2.82 -5.26
C LEU A 30 0.62 -3.76 -5.57
N LYS A 31 -0.57 -3.35 -5.24
CA LYS A 31 -1.77 -4.14 -5.47
C LYS A 31 -1.98 -4.39 -6.97
N GLU A 32 -1.71 -3.39 -7.79
CA GLU A 32 -1.93 -3.50 -9.23
C GLU A 32 -0.88 -4.34 -9.93
N LYS A 33 0.38 -4.21 -9.50
CA LYS A 33 1.47 -4.92 -10.15
C LYS A 33 1.68 -6.32 -9.63
N PHE A 34 1.39 -6.55 -8.35
CA PHE A 34 1.64 -7.83 -7.71
C PHE A 34 0.39 -8.33 -6.97
N PRO A 35 -0.74 -8.47 -7.68
CA PRO A 35 -2.00 -8.81 -7.01
C PRO A 35 -2.05 -10.21 -6.41
N ARG A 36 -1.16 -11.10 -6.87
CA ARG A 36 -1.17 -12.49 -6.41
C ARG A 36 -0.11 -12.79 -5.37
N THR A 37 0.53 -11.77 -4.85
CA THR A 37 1.51 -11.95 -3.78
C THR A 37 0.86 -11.66 -2.45
N GLN A 38 1.51 -12.13 -1.37
CA GLN A 38 1.06 -11.81 -0.03
C GLN A 38 1.10 -10.30 0.19
N GLN A 39 2.16 -9.65 -0.31
CA GLN A 39 2.30 -8.20 -0.17
C GLN A 39 1.18 -7.46 -0.90
N GLY A 40 0.80 -7.93 -2.07
CA GLY A 40 -0.30 -7.33 -2.81
C GLY A 40 -1.62 -7.45 -2.07
N ASN A 41 -1.86 -8.61 -1.45
CA ASN A 41 -3.05 -8.79 -0.64
C ASN A 41 -3.03 -7.90 0.60
N GLU A 42 -1.88 -7.76 1.23
CA GLU A 42 -1.75 -6.89 2.40
C GLU A 42 -1.92 -5.43 2.01
N ALA A 43 -1.49 -5.06 0.81
CA ALA A 43 -1.68 -3.69 0.34
C ALA A 43 -3.16 -3.32 0.32
N ASP A 44 -3.99 -4.26 -0.11
CA ASP A 44 -5.44 -4.03 -0.11
C ASP A 44 -5.97 -3.76 1.29
N THR A 45 -5.48 -4.52 2.26
CA THR A 45 -5.86 -4.33 3.67
C THR A 45 -5.42 -2.96 4.18
N TYR A 46 -4.19 -2.56 3.88
CA TYR A 46 -3.70 -1.25 4.31
C TYR A 46 -4.43 -0.11 3.64
N LEU A 47 -4.77 -0.27 2.36
CA LEU A 47 -5.57 0.74 1.67
C LEU A 47 -6.94 0.91 2.33
N ALA A 48 -7.54 -0.20 2.74
CA ALA A 48 -8.81 -0.14 3.47
C ALA A 48 -8.64 0.59 4.79
N GLN A 49 -7.55 0.33 5.51
CA GLN A 49 -7.29 1.00 6.78
C GLN A 49 -7.04 2.49 6.59
N LEU A 50 -6.47 2.87 5.46
CA LEU A 50 -6.23 4.28 5.16
C LEU A 50 -7.48 5.01 4.67
N GLY A 51 -8.58 4.29 4.52
CA GLY A 51 -9.85 4.89 4.16
C GLY A 51 -10.10 5.01 2.66
N VAL A 52 -9.26 4.38 1.84
CA VAL A 52 -9.39 4.50 0.39
C VAL A 52 -10.71 3.91 -0.10
N TYR A 53 -11.16 2.84 0.55
CA TYR A 53 -12.39 2.16 0.16
C TYR A 53 -13.57 2.55 1.02
N ASN A 54 -13.39 3.52 1.88
CA ASN A 54 -14.45 3.93 2.79
C ASN A 54 -15.47 4.75 2.02
N VAL A 55 -16.65 4.17 1.83
CA VAL A 55 -17.73 4.80 1.08
C VAL A 55 -18.90 5.00 2.04
N ASN A 56 -19.28 6.24 2.22
CA ASN A 56 -20.44 6.57 3.05
C ASN A 56 -21.49 7.28 2.24
#